data_0a69543a487fed69a684fc8422bb4090
#
_entry.id   0a69543a487fed69a684fc8422bb4090
#
_cell.length_a   1.000
_cell.length_b   1.000
_cell.length_c   1.000
_cell.angle_alpha   90.00
_cell.angle_beta   90.00
_cell.angle_gamma   90.00
#
_symmetry.space_group_name_H-M   'P 1'
#
loop_
_entity.id
_entity.type
_entity.pdbx_description
1 polymer ?
#
loop_
_entity_poly.entity_id
_entity_poly.type
_entity_poly.pdbx_seq_one_letter_code
_entity_poly.pdbx_strand_id
1 'polypeptide(L)'
;MLEIILMKKNNYASIESIINTAKKGGMFILVDDEKRENEGDLIISTTDSNAKNINFMARFGRGLICLALDSIQAKKLNLSLMSPINQSRNKTAFTISIE
;
A
#
# COMPACT_ATOMS: atom_id res chain seq x y z
N MET A 1 9.30 -7.69 -14.36
CA MET A 1 9.38 -8.99 -13.68
C MET A 1 8.94 -8.81 -12.24
N LEU A 2 7.98 -9.55 -11.80
CA LEU A 2 7.41 -9.44 -10.46
C LEU A 2 8.22 -10.35 -9.53
N GLU A 3 9.08 -9.79 -8.70
CA GLU A 3 9.63 -10.53 -7.58
C GLU A 3 8.69 -10.40 -6.38
N ILE A 4 7.85 -11.41 -6.18
CA ILE A 4 7.15 -11.58 -4.93
C ILE A 4 8.15 -12.24 -3.98
N ILE A 5 8.70 -11.48 -3.04
CA ILE A 5 9.51 -12.04 -1.96
C ILE A 5 8.55 -12.70 -0.97
N LEU A 6 8.26 -13.98 -1.21
CA LEU A 6 7.52 -14.82 -0.27
C LEU A 6 8.41 -15.10 0.94
N MET A 7 7.98 -14.62 2.09
CA MET A 7 8.70 -14.73 3.34
C MET A 7 8.46 -16.11 3.98
N LYS A 8 9.53 -16.90 4.11
CA LYS A 8 9.55 -18.03 5.03
C LYS A 8 9.64 -17.50 6.47
N LYS A 9 8.96 -18.19 7.40
CA LYS A 9 9.00 -17.95 8.84
C LYS A 9 10.35 -17.43 9.30
N ASN A 10 10.40 -16.20 9.78
CA ASN A 10 11.55 -15.47 10.35
C ASN A 10 12.59 -14.89 9.37
N ASN A 11 12.37 -14.84 8.07
CA ASN A 11 13.29 -14.19 7.15
C ASN A 11 12.60 -13.07 6.36
N TYR A 12 12.55 -11.88 6.97
CA TYR A 12 12.18 -10.67 6.26
C TYR A 12 13.31 -10.27 5.30
N ALA A 13 12.96 -9.78 4.12
CA ALA A 13 13.94 -9.20 3.23
C ALA A 13 14.62 -8.01 3.89
N SER A 14 15.90 -7.76 3.57
CA SER A 14 16.60 -6.58 4.08
C SER A 14 15.96 -5.30 3.54
N ILE A 15 16.05 -4.22 4.31
CA ILE A 15 15.56 -2.90 3.90
C ILE A 15 16.21 -2.47 2.57
N GLU A 16 17.51 -2.73 2.42
CA GLU A 16 18.26 -2.42 1.20
C GLU A 16 17.69 -3.17 -0.01
N SER A 17 17.33 -4.44 0.15
CA SER A 17 16.71 -5.23 -0.91
C SER A 17 15.36 -4.67 -1.33
N ILE A 18 14.53 -4.27 -0.37
CA ILE A 18 13.23 -3.64 -0.63
C ILE A 18 13.39 -2.30 -1.34
N ILE A 19 14.31 -1.45 -0.88
CA ILE A 19 14.60 -0.16 -1.53
C ILE A 19 15.07 -0.37 -2.98
N ASN A 20 15.95 -1.34 -3.21
CA ASN A 20 16.42 -1.66 -4.56
C ASN A 20 15.30 -2.17 -5.46
N THR A 21 14.40 -3.00 -4.94
CA THR A 21 13.20 -3.45 -5.66
C THR A 21 12.31 -2.26 -6.03
N ALA A 22 12.03 -1.37 -5.10
CA ALA A 22 11.24 -0.16 -5.34
C ALA A 22 11.89 0.76 -6.40
N LYS A 23 13.20 0.97 -6.32
CA LYS A 23 13.94 1.80 -7.30
C LYS A 23 13.91 1.23 -8.72
N LYS A 24 13.78 -0.07 -8.87
CA LYS A 24 13.64 -0.76 -10.17
C LYS A 24 12.20 -0.83 -10.67
N GLY A 25 11.26 -0.19 -9.97
CA GLY A 25 9.83 -0.23 -10.31
C GLY A 25 9.13 -1.52 -9.90
N GLY A 26 9.74 -2.30 -9.02
CA GLY A 26 9.19 -3.55 -8.53
C GLY A 26 8.18 -3.35 -7.41
N MET A 27 7.26 -4.32 -7.31
CA MET A 27 6.27 -4.43 -6.24
C MET A 27 6.87 -5.24 -5.08
N PHE A 28 6.53 -4.88 -3.85
CA PHE A 28 6.94 -5.60 -2.66
C PHE A 28 5.79 -5.75 -1.67
N ILE A 29 5.95 -6.57 -0.66
CA ILE A 29 4.97 -6.75 0.41
C ILE A 29 5.50 -6.11 1.68
N LEU A 30 4.70 -5.25 2.26
CA LEU A 30 4.92 -4.66 3.58
C LEU A 30 3.98 -5.34 4.58
N VAL A 31 4.54 -5.85 5.67
CA VAL A 31 3.77 -6.50 6.73
C VAL A 31 3.79 -5.63 7.97
N ASP A 32 2.66 -5.39 8.57
CA ASP A 32 2.56 -4.66 9.81
C ASP A 32 2.75 -5.56 11.05
N ASP A 33 2.73 -4.95 12.24
CA ASP A 33 2.91 -5.65 13.51
C ASP A 33 1.80 -6.67 13.74
N GLU A 34 2.16 -7.86 14.24
CA GLU A 34 1.23 -8.94 14.59
C GLU A 34 0.14 -8.49 15.59
N LYS A 35 0.47 -7.52 16.44
CA LYS A 35 -0.48 -6.96 17.42
C LYS A 35 -1.45 -5.94 16.81
N ARG A 36 -1.17 -5.43 15.61
CA ARG A 36 -2.03 -4.49 14.91
C ARG A 36 -2.99 -5.24 13.98
N GLU A 37 -2.70 -5.35 12.70
CA GLU A 37 -3.54 -6.05 11.72
C GLU A 37 -2.97 -7.42 11.35
N ASN A 38 -1.65 -7.58 11.46
CA ASN A 38 -0.91 -8.79 11.05
C ASN A 38 -1.24 -9.17 9.60
N GLU A 39 -1.31 -8.17 8.74
CA GLU A 39 -1.65 -8.30 7.32
C GLU A 39 -0.49 -7.82 6.45
N GLY A 40 -0.42 -8.33 5.24
CA GLY A 40 0.55 -7.89 4.24
C GLY A 40 -0.14 -7.06 3.17
N ASP A 41 0.48 -5.94 2.81
CA ASP A 41 0.03 -5.06 1.75
C ASP A 41 0.97 -5.14 0.55
N LEU A 42 0.39 -5.22 -0.66
CA LEU A 42 1.15 -5.04 -1.89
C LEU A 42 1.44 -3.57 -2.09
N ILE A 43 2.71 -3.22 -2.24
CA ILE A 43 3.18 -1.85 -2.38
C ILE A 43 3.91 -1.66 -3.70
N ILE A 44 3.62 -0.59 -4.39
CA ILE A 44 4.37 -0.11 -5.55
C ILE A 44 4.52 1.41 -5.49
N SER A 45 5.63 1.93 -6.01
CA SER A 45 5.80 3.36 -6.19
C SER A 45 4.73 3.93 -7.14
N THR A 46 4.20 5.10 -6.82
CA THR A 46 3.24 5.78 -7.72
C THR A 46 3.82 6.08 -9.09
N THR A 47 5.12 6.34 -9.18
CA THR A 47 5.83 6.54 -10.45
C THR A 47 5.75 5.32 -11.36
N ASP A 48 5.68 4.13 -10.78
CA ASP A 48 5.64 2.85 -11.50
C ASP A 48 4.24 2.25 -11.57
N SER A 49 3.24 2.93 -11.01
CA SER A 49 1.86 2.49 -11.09
C SER A 49 1.33 2.68 -12.52
N ASN A 50 0.80 1.61 -13.07
CA ASN A 50 0.20 1.57 -14.39
C ASN A 50 -0.97 0.58 -14.39
N ALA A 51 -1.72 0.53 -15.47
CA ALA A 51 -2.89 -0.33 -15.58
C ALA A 51 -2.57 -1.81 -15.28
N LYS A 52 -1.43 -2.30 -15.73
CA LYS A 52 -1.00 -3.70 -15.50
C LYS A 52 -0.75 -3.97 -14.02
N ASN A 53 -0.02 -3.09 -13.34
CA ASN A 53 0.33 -3.24 -11.92
C ASN A 53 -0.90 -3.07 -11.03
N ILE A 54 -1.77 -2.10 -11.31
CA ILE A 54 -3.02 -1.91 -10.58
C ILE A 54 -3.96 -3.10 -10.78
N ASN A 55 -4.07 -3.61 -12.00
CA ASN A 55 -4.86 -4.82 -12.26
C ASN A 55 -4.32 -6.04 -11.51
N PHE A 56 -2.99 -6.17 -11.41
CA PHE A 56 -2.38 -7.22 -10.60
C PHE A 56 -2.79 -7.12 -9.13
N MET A 57 -2.72 -5.91 -8.55
CA MET A 57 -3.15 -5.66 -7.17
C MET A 57 -4.63 -6.03 -6.97
N ALA A 58 -5.50 -5.60 -7.87
CA ALA A 58 -6.93 -5.92 -7.80
C ALA A 58 -7.20 -7.42 -7.89
N ARG A 59 -6.54 -8.10 -8.81
CA ARG A 59 -6.77 -9.52 -9.08
C ARG A 59 -6.23 -10.44 -7.99
N PHE A 60 -5.03 -10.17 -7.51
CA PHE A 60 -4.31 -11.06 -6.60
C PHE A 60 -4.29 -10.56 -5.14
N GLY A 61 -4.22 -9.26 -4.93
CA GLY A 61 -4.28 -8.67 -3.59
C GLY A 61 -5.67 -8.71 -2.99
N ARG A 62 -6.70 -8.52 -3.80
CA ARG A 62 -8.13 -8.62 -3.43
C ARG A 62 -8.58 -7.69 -2.31
N GLY A 63 -7.77 -6.73 -1.95
CA GLY A 63 -8.08 -5.73 -0.96
C GLY A 63 -8.46 -4.40 -1.58
N LEU A 64 -8.58 -3.40 -0.72
CA LEU A 64 -8.79 -2.03 -1.15
C LEU A 64 -7.48 -1.45 -1.69
N ILE A 65 -7.51 -0.91 -2.90
CA ILE A 65 -6.35 -0.21 -3.47
C ILE A 65 -6.37 1.22 -2.97
N CYS A 66 -5.31 1.61 -2.26
CA CYS A 66 -5.18 2.91 -1.63
C CYS A 66 -3.95 3.63 -2.14
N LEU A 67 -4.04 4.95 -2.24
CA LEU A 67 -2.92 5.84 -2.43
C LEU A 67 -2.59 6.52 -1.11
N ALA A 68 -1.34 6.37 -0.64
CA ALA A 68 -0.88 7.08 0.54
C ALA A 68 -0.53 8.53 0.18
N LEU A 69 -1.20 9.48 0.82
CA LEU A 69 -1.03 10.92 0.59
C LEU A 69 -0.75 11.63 1.91
N ASP A 70 0.05 12.68 1.85
CA ASP A 70 0.12 13.63 2.94
C ASP A 70 -1.08 14.60 2.92
N SER A 71 -1.23 15.35 4.00
CA SER A 71 -2.36 16.29 4.13
C SER A 71 -2.32 17.43 3.11
N ILE A 72 -1.13 17.82 2.65
CA ILE A 72 -0.95 18.88 1.65
C ILE A 72 -1.49 18.41 0.30
N GLN A 73 -1.12 17.21 -0.11
CA GLN A 73 -1.60 16.63 -1.37
C GLN A 73 -3.10 16.36 -1.34
N ALA A 74 -3.61 15.84 -0.24
CA ALA A 74 -5.05 15.61 -0.06
C ALA A 74 -5.84 16.93 -0.22
N LYS A 75 -5.35 18.02 0.36
CA LYS A 75 -5.95 19.36 0.21
C LYS A 75 -5.91 19.87 -1.22
N LYS A 76 -4.77 19.72 -1.92
CA LYS A 76 -4.64 20.12 -3.32
C LYS A 76 -5.62 19.39 -4.24
N LEU A 77 -5.93 18.15 -3.91
CA LEU A 77 -6.86 17.33 -4.67
C LEU A 77 -8.31 17.45 -4.19
N ASN A 78 -8.58 18.32 -3.21
CA ASN A 78 -9.90 18.49 -2.58
C ASN A 78 -10.48 17.18 -2.03
N LEU A 79 -9.63 16.33 -1.49
CA LEU A 79 -10.04 15.07 -0.87
C LEU A 79 -10.32 15.29 0.61
N SER A 80 -11.58 15.22 1.00
CA SER A 80 -12.02 15.26 2.39
C SER A 80 -11.99 13.86 3.01
N LEU A 81 -11.96 13.79 4.33
CA LEU A 81 -12.13 12.52 5.04
C LEU A 81 -13.51 11.92 4.73
N MET A 82 -13.55 10.60 4.57
CA MET A 82 -14.79 9.86 4.34
C MET A 82 -15.78 10.03 5.48
N SER A 83 -15.29 10.13 6.72
CA SER A 83 -16.08 10.40 7.90
C SER A 83 -15.37 11.42 8.78
N PRO A 84 -16.07 12.46 9.29
CA PRO A 84 -15.51 13.41 10.25
C PRO A 84 -15.22 12.77 11.60
N ILE A 85 -15.90 11.65 11.92
CA ILE A 85 -15.69 10.86 13.14
C ILE A 85 -15.19 9.49 12.72
N ASN A 86 -13.90 9.23 12.96
CA ASN A 86 -13.29 7.94 12.63
C ASN A 86 -13.55 6.92 13.75
N GLN A 87 -14.50 6.00 13.51
CA GLN A 87 -14.86 4.92 14.42
C GLN A 87 -14.22 3.58 14.05
N SER A 88 -13.35 3.53 13.04
CA SER A 88 -12.65 2.31 12.68
C SER A 88 -11.73 1.84 13.81
N ARG A 89 -11.53 0.53 13.91
CA ARG A 89 -10.68 -0.08 14.95
C ARG A 89 -9.28 0.54 15.02
N ASN A 90 -8.68 0.78 13.88
CA ASN A 90 -7.31 1.31 13.77
C ASN A 90 -7.28 2.81 13.47
N LYS A 91 -8.42 3.49 13.42
CA LYS A 91 -8.56 4.92 13.12
C LYS A 91 -7.83 5.36 11.85
N THR A 92 -7.81 4.51 10.84
CA THR A 92 -7.20 4.83 9.54
C THR A 92 -7.93 6.00 8.89
N ALA A 93 -7.19 7.02 8.51
CA ALA A 93 -7.73 8.25 7.93
C ALA A 93 -7.99 8.05 6.42
N PHE A 94 -9.11 7.43 6.08
CA PHE A 94 -9.56 7.33 4.70
C PHE A 94 -10.19 8.63 4.22
N THR A 95 -9.84 9.04 2.99
CA THR A 95 -10.55 10.07 2.25
C THR A 95 -11.77 9.47 1.55
N ILE A 96 -12.58 10.34 0.92
CA ILE A 96 -13.57 9.88 -0.06
C ILE A 96 -12.88 9.06 -1.15
N SER A 97 -13.61 8.10 -1.71
CA SER A 97 -13.14 7.29 -2.84
C SER A 97 -13.11 8.12 -4.13
N ILE A 98 -12.21 7.76 -5.02
CA ILE A 98 -12.13 8.32 -6.37
C ILE A 98 -12.24 7.21 -7.40
N GLU A 99 -12.68 7.54 -8.62
CA GLU A 99 -12.68 6.64 -9.78
C GLU A 99 -11.41 6.81 -10.61
#